data_94e2ebd8fd539bc597e641b70012da55
#
_entry.id   94e2ebd8fd539bc597e641b70012da55
#
_cell.length_a   1.000
_cell.length_b   1.000
_cell.length_c   1.000
_cell.angle_alpha   90.00
_cell.angle_beta   90.00
_cell.angle_gamma   90.00
#
_symmetry.space_group_name_H-M   'P 1'
#
loop_
_entity.id
_entity.type
_entity.pdbx_description
1 polymer ?
#
loop_
_entity_poly.entity_id
_entity_poly.type
_entity_poly.pdbx_seq_one_letter_code
_entity_poly.pdbx_strand_id
1 'polypeptide(L)'
;MRNTTKNVLKNLLLCAAMFCLMMVMAMPAHAATSNGAELLSLINNERAANGIAPLTIGSTELNAAAQARAEELATNYSYNRPNGTREFTVLAEYGVNEIEVGENYWAASDSAEDVFETWNRYDFFRARMMSKDATHVGIGYYEGGEYGNYWVMIFTYAPNTSNNQFAQELLT
;
A
#
# COMPACT_ATOMS: atom_id res chain seq x y z
N MET A 1 -56.83 3.72 -9.01
CA MET A 1 -56.05 3.76 -7.76
C MET A 1 -55.08 2.61 -7.54
N ARG A 2 -55.25 1.43 -8.15
CA ARG A 2 -54.44 0.22 -7.91
C ARG A 2 -53.08 0.19 -8.62
N ASN A 3 -52.86 1.02 -9.65
CA ASN A 3 -51.59 1.07 -10.42
C ASN A 3 -50.56 2.04 -9.85
N THR A 4 -51.02 3.09 -9.20
CA THR A 4 -50.13 4.12 -8.60
C THR A 4 -49.35 3.56 -7.42
N THR A 5 -49.99 2.75 -6.59
CA THR A 5 -49.37 2.11 -5.41
C THR A 5 -48.28 1.08 -5.81
N LYS A 6 -48.50 0.33 -6.90
CA LYS A 6 -47.53 -0.63 -7.41
C LYS A 6 -46.28 0.04 -7.99
N ASN A 7 -46.44 1.18 -8.64
CA ASN A 7 -45.34 1.95 -9.20
C ASN A 7 -44.50 2.64 -8.11
N VAL A 8 -45.17 3.15 -7.05
CA VAL A 8 -44.46 3.73 -5.89
C VAL A 8 -43.66 2.67 -5.14
N LEU A 9 -44.22 1.48 -4.93
CA LEU A 9 -43.52 0.38 -4.27
C LEU A 9 -42.34 -0.13 -5.08
N LYS A 10 -42.46 -0.19 -6.41
CA LYS A 10 -41.39 -0.59 -7.34
C LYS A 10 -40.24 0.41 -7.35
N ASN A 11 -40.54 1.71 -7.33
CA ASN A 11 -39.54 2.77 -7.28
C ASN A 11 -38.83 2.82 -5.91
N LEU A 12 -39.57 2.56 -4.80
CA LEU A 12 -38.97 2.47 -3.46
C LEU A 12 -37.99 1.28 -3.36
N LEU A 13 -38.35 0.12 -3.93
CA LEU A 13 -37.49 -1.06 -3.99
C LEU A 13 -36.23 -0.83 -4.86
N LEU A 14 -36.38 -0.10 -5.98
CA LEU A 14 -35.24 0.24 -6.84
C LEU A 14 -34.27 1.23 -6.16
N CYS A 15 -34.80 2.22 -5.44
CA CYS A 15 -34.01 3.16 -4.65
C CYS A 15 -33.30 2.47 -3.47
N ALA A 16 -33.95 1.52 -2.80
CA ALA A 16 -33.33 0.73 -1.72
C ALA A 16 -32.22 -0.19 -2.25
N ALA A 17 -32.41 -0.80 -3.42
CA ALA A 17 -31.40 -1.63 -4.07
C ALA A 17 -30.19 -0.81 -4.54
N MET A 18 -30.41 0.41 -5.08
CA MET A 18 -29.32 1.33 -5.45
C MET A 18 -28.58 1.86 -4.22
N PHE A 19 -29.27 2.12 -3.11
CA PHE A 19 -28.64 2.57 -1.87
C PHE A 19 -27.80 1.46 -1.21
N CYS A 20 -28.25 0.20 -1.26
CA CYS A 20 -27.44 -0.95 -0.82
C CYS A 20 -26.20 -1.18 -1.70
N LEU A 21 -26.28 -0.91 -3.01
CA LEU A 21 -25.14 -1.08 -3.92
C LEU A 21 -24.07 0.01 -3.74
N MET A 22 -24.44 1.20 -3.23
CA MET A 22 -23.49 2.27 -2.91
C MET A 22 -22.80 2.11 -1.55
N MET A 23 -23.28 1.21 -0.67
CA MET A 23 -22.65 0.95 0.64
C MET A 23 -21.46 -0.02 0.59
N VAL A 24 -21.17 -0.64 -0.54
CA VAL A 24 -20.10 -1.67 -0.66
C VAL A 24 -18.71 -1.07 -0.97
N MET A 25 -18.60 0.24 -1.22
CA MET A 25 -17.32 0.87 -1.60
C MET A 25 -16.78 1.91 -0.62
N ALA A 26 -17.19 1.87 0.63
CA ALA A 26 -16.49 2.59 1.69
C ALA A 26 -15.55 1.60 2.40
N MET A 27 -14.47 1.18 1.75
CA MET A 27 -13.36 0.56 2.46
C MET A 27 -12.78 1.60 3.42
N PRO A 28 -12.64 1.29 4.71
CA PRO A 28 -12.04 2.23 5.65
C PRO A 28 -10.56 2.40 5.31
N ALA A 29 -10.23 3.47 4.60
CA ALA A 29 -8.85 3.94 4.40
C ALA A 29 -8.20 4.42 5.72
N HIS A 30 -8.68 3.96 6.87
CA HIS A 30 -8.36 4.58 8.17
C HIS A 30 -7.56 3.73 9.16
N ALA A 31 -7.38 2.44 8.94
CA ALA A 31 -6.63 1.62 9.89
C ALA A 31 -5.13 1.48 9.56
N ALA A 32 -4.72 1.76 8.34
CA ALA A 32 -3.30 1.83 7.96
C ALA A 32 -2.55 2.99 8.64
N THR A 33 -3.25 3.88 9.35
CA THR A 33 -2.75 5.23 9.63
C THR A 33 -1.95 5.40 10.91
N SER A 34 -2.25 4.71 12.02
CA SER A 34 -1.44 4.88 13.24
C SER A 34 -0.17 4.04 13.23
N ASN A 35 -0.32 2.73 13.06
CA ASN A 35 0.81 1.78 13.11
C ASN A 35 1.80 2.00 11.95
N GLY A 36 1.29 2.21 10.73
CA GLY A 36 2.13 2.49 9.57
C GLY A 36 2.85 3.84 9.66
N ALA A 37 2.19 4.88 10.17
CA ALA A 37 2.80 6.19 10.37
C ALA A 37 3.88 6.14 11.46
N GLU A 38 3.67 5.37 12.52
CA GLU A 38 4.65 5.14 13.57
C GLU A 38 5.88 4.41 13.04
N LEU A 39 5.69 3.32 12.28
CA LEU A 39 6.77 2.58 11.65
C LEU A 39 7.59 3.49 10.70
N LEU A 40 6.91 4.31 9.88
CA LEU A 40 7.60 5.28 9.01
C LEU A 40 8.40 6.31 9.82
N SER A 41 7.86 6.76 10.95
CA SER A 41 8.56 7.69 11.84
C SER A 41 9.85 7.09 12.40
N LEU A 42 9.80 5.83 12.87
CA LEU A 42 10.97 5.10 13.36
C LEU A 42 12.04 4.94 12.27
N ILE A 43 11.63 4.55 11.06
CA ILE A 43 12.53 4.43 9.91
C ILE A 43 13.15 5.79 9.56
N ASN A 44 12.37 6.86 9.53
CA ASN A 44 12.87 8.19 9.20
C ASN A 44 13.84 8.73 10.27
N ASN A 45 13.63 8.40 11.54
CA ASN A 45 14.57 8.74 12.61
C ASN A 45 15.93 8.02 12.39
N GLU A 46 15.89 6.73 12.04
CA GLU A 46 17.10 5.95 11.73
C GLU A 46 17.80 6.49 10.46
N ARG A 47 17.04 6.84 9.41
CA ARG A 47 17.58 7.47 8.21
C ARG A 47 18.26 8.79 8.53
N ALA A 48 17.63 9.64 9.32
CA ALA A 48 18.21 10.92 9.75
C ALA A 48 19.50 10.73 10.56
N ALA A 49 19.54 9.75 11.48
CA ALA A 49 20.73 9.40 12.25
C ALA A 49 21.92 8.96 11.36
N ASN A 50 21.62 8.45 10.17
CA ASN A 50 22.60 8.02 9.17
C ASN A 50 22.80 9.04 8.03
N GLY A 51 22.26 10.27 8.15
CA GLY A 51 22.42 11.34 7.15
C GLY A 51 21.70 11.06 5.82
N ILE A 52 20.62 10.26 5.85
CA ILE A 52 19.82 9.91 4.69
C ILE A 52 18.52 10.73 4.72
N ALA A 53 18.09 11.24 3.57
CA ALA A 53 16.83 11.98 3.47
C ALA A 53 15.62 11.13 3.91
N PRO A 54 14.61 11.73 4.56
CA PRO A 54 13.43 10.98 4.99
C PRO A 54 12.62 10.47 3.79
N LEU A 55 11.94 9.35 3.99
CA LEU A 55 10.90 8.85 3.10
C LEU A 55 9.62 9.66 3.30
N THR A 56 8.89 9.87 2.22
CA THR A 56 7.54 10.45 2.23
C THR A 56 6.50 9.39 1.83
N ILE A 57 5.26 9.57 2.27
CA ILE A 57 4.15 8.73 1.80
C ILE A 57 4.00 8.93 0.29
N GLY A 58 3.94 7.84 -0.45
CA GLY A 58 3.75 7.84 -1.90
C GLY A 58 2.31 8.09 -2.31
N SER A 59 2.03 7.83 -3.59
CA SER A 59 0.71 8.01 -4.19
C SER A 59 -0.39 7.17 -3.49
N THR A 60 -1.64 7.53 -3.75
CA THR A 60 -2.79 6.72 -3.30
C THR A 60 -2.72 5.31 -3.87
N GLU A 61 -2.30 5.19 -5.13
CA GLU A 61 -2.12 3.93 -5.85
C GLU A 61 -1.05 3.06 -5.20
N LEU A 62 0.08 3.66 -4.78
CA LEU A 62 1.15 2.95 -4.09
C LEU A 62 0.70 2.42 -2.71
N ASN A 63 -0.06 3.23 -1.96
CA ASN A 63 -0.62 2.78 -0.68
C ASN A 63 -1.67 1.67 -0.88
N ALA A 64 -2.51 1.76 -1.93
CA ALA A 64 -3.46 0.71 -2.26
C ALA A 64 -2.76 -0.59 -2.68
N ALA A 65 -1.67 -0.51 -3.43
CA ALA A 65 -0.85 -1.66 -3.78
C ALA A 65 -0.22 -2.32 -2.54
N ALA A 66 0.33 -1.53 -1.62
CA ALA A 66 0.90 -2.03 -0.38
C ALA A 66 -0.16 -2.69 0.53
N GLN A 67 -1.37 -2.10 0.60
CA GLN A 67 -2.49 -2.68 1.33
C GLN A 67 -2.92 -4.03 0.74
N ALA A 68 -3.05 -4.12 -0.59
CA ALA A 68 -3.36 -5.38 -1.26
C ALA A 68 -2.30 -6.46 -0.97
N ARG A 69 -1.02 -6.08 -0.92
CA ARG A 69 0.05 -7.01 -0.55
C ARG A 69 -0.08 -7.52 0.89
N ALA A 70 -0.45 -6.66 1.84
CA ALA A 70 -0.68 -7.09 3.23
C ALA A 70 -1.83 -8.11 3.33
N GLU A 71 -2.90 -7.92 2.56
CA GLU A 71 -4.03 -8.85 2.48
C GLU A 71 -3.64 -10.18 1.79
N GLU A 72 -2.85 -10.13 0.71
CA GLU A 72 -2.32 -11.32 0.04
C GLU A 72 -1.44 -12.16 0.96
N LEU A 73 -0.56 -11.53 1.76
CA LEU A 73 0.31 -12.21 2.72
C LEU A 73 -0.47 -12.97 3.79
N ALA A 74 -1.68 -12.51 4.14
CA ALA A 74 -2.55 -13.24 5.07
C ALA A 74 -3.08 -14.56 4.51
N THR A 75 -3.08 -14.73 3.19
CA THR A 75 -3.49 -15.95 2.49
C THR A 75 -2.31 -16.77 1.97
N ASN A 76 -1.23 -16.11 1.62
CA ASN A 76 0.00 -16.73 1.09
C ASN A 76 1.23 -15.93 1.57
N TYR A 77 1.82 -16.35 2.68
CA TYR A 77 2.99 -15.68 3.26
C TYR A 77 4.25 -15.95 2.44
N SER A 78 4.39 -15.24 1.33
CA SER A 78 5.44 -15.44 0.31
C SER A 78 5.75 -14.14 -0.43
N TYR A 79 6.98 -14.04 -0.99
CA TYR A 79 7.30 -13.02 -1.98
C TYR A 79 6.49 -13.15 -3.26
N ASN A 80 6.18 -14.38 -3.69
CA ASN A 80 5.27 -14.57 -4.81
C ASN A 80 3.84 -14.29 -4.36
N ARG A 81 3.11 -13.59 -5.20
CA ARG A 81 1.69 -13.31 -5.02
C ARG A 81 0.85 -14.59 -5.16
N PRO A 82 -0.39 -14.62 -4.63
CA PRO A 82 -1.27 -15.80 -4.75
C PRO A 82 -1.53 -16.25 -6.20
N ASN A 83 -1.45 -15.33 -7.17
CA ASN A 83 -1.58 -15.62 -8.60
C ASN A 83 -0.30 -16.18 -9.25
N GLY A 84 0.77 -16.41 -8.46
CA GLY A 84 2.06 -16.94 -8.91
C GLY A 84 3.03 -15.92 -9.51
N THR A 85 2.64 -14.65 -9.63
CA THR A 85 3.54 -13.58 -10.11
C THR A 85 4.44 -13.06 -9.00
N ARG A 86 5.46 -12.26 -9.37
CA ARG A 86 6.35 -11.59 -8.43
C ARG A 86 5.63 -10.45 -7.68
N GLU A 87 6.12 -10.12 -6.48
CA GLU A 87 5.61 -9.07 -5.60
C GLU A 87 5.39 -7.73 -6.30
N PHE A 88 6.37 -7.28 -7.10
CA PHE A 88 6.34 -5.98 -7.77
C PHE A 88 5.25 -5.83 -8.83
N THR A 89 4.65 -6.94 -9.30
CA THR A 89 3.56 -6.87 -10.29
C THR A 89 2.31 -6.18 -9.75
N VAL A 90 2.16 -6.09 -8.45
CA VAL A 90 1.08 -5.33 -7.80
C VAL A 90 1.11 -3.85 -8.20
N LEU A 91 2.29 -3.26 -8.39
CA LEU A 91 2.43 -1.85 -8.76
C LEU A 91 1.74 -1.54 -10.09
N ALA A 92 1.99 -2.36 -11.11
CA ALA A 92 1.34 -2.20 -12.42
C ALA A 92 -0.18 -2.41 -12.36
N GLU A 93 -0.65 -3.35 -11.52
CA GLU A 93 -2.08 -3.63 -11.33
C GLU A 93 -2.82 -2.43 -10.72
N TYR A 94 -2.18 -1.71 -9.81
CA TYR A 94 -2.74 -0.51 -9.18
C TYR A 94 -2.39 0.80 -9.92
N GLY A 95 -1.71 0.72 -11.07
CA GLY A 95 -1.36 1.90 -11.87
C GLY A 95 -0.30 2.79 -11.21
N VAL A 96 0.56 2.23 -10.39
CA VAL A 96 1.67 2.95 -9.74
C VAL A 96 2.70 3.33 -10.79
N ASN A 97 3.08 4.62 -10.84
CA ASN A 97 4.06 5.15 -11.77
C ASN A 97 5.46 5.27 -11.17
N GLU A 98 5.60 5.13 -9.85
CA GLU A 98 6.88 5.13 -9.15
C GLU A 98 7.67 3.85 -9.49
N ILE A 99 8.99 3.96 -9.42
CA ILE A 99 9.89 2.83 -9.66
C ILE A 99 10.21 2.16 -8.33
N GLU A 100 10.03 0.84 -8.28
CA GLU A 100 10.31 0.05 -7.08
C GLU A 100 11.79 0.00 -6.74
N VAL A 101 12.10 0.17 -5.45
CA VAL A 101 13.40 -0.12 -4.82
C VAL A 101 13.35 -1.48 -4.11
N GLY A 102 12.21 -1.84 -3.56
CA GLY A 102 11.97 -3.14 -2.93
C GLY A 102 10.79 -3.14 -1.95
N GLU A 103 10.44 -4.33 -1.47
CA GLU A 103 9.36 -4.58 -0.52
C GLU A 103 9.92 -5.18 0.76
N ASN A 104 9.57 -4.61 1.92
CA ASN A 104 9.70 -5.26 3.22
C ASN A 104 8.32 -5.70 3.69
N TYR A 105 8.22 -6.92 4.21
CA TYR A 105 7.03 -7.38 4.91
C TYR A 105 7.39 -8.17 6.17
N TRP A 106 6.47 -8.16 7.13
CA TRP A 106 6.57 -8.92 8.36
C TRP A 106 5.19 -9.31 8.87
N ALA A 107 5.13 -10.37 9.69
CA ALA A 107 3.90 -10.80 10.33
C ALA A 107 4.13 -11.16 11.80
N ALA A 108 3.03 -11.36 12.54
CA ALA A 108 3.03 -11.75 13.95
C ALA A 108 3.72 -10.75 14.90
N SER A 109 3.61 -9.44 14.58
CA SER A 109 4.06 -8.35 15.47
C SER A 109 2.92 -7.37 15.71
N ASP A 110 2.69 -7.03 16.96
CA ASP A 110 1.60 -6.14 17.39
C ASP A 110 2.01 -4.67 17.47
N SER A 111 3.32 -4.36 17.32
CA SER A 111 3.83 -3.00 17.40
C SER A 111 4.74 -2.63 16.23
N ALA A 112 4.76 -1.34 15.91
CA ALA A 112 5.65 -0.77 14.91
C ALA A 112 7.13 -0.87 15.32
N GLU A 113 7.42 -0.77 16.62
CA GLU A 113 8.76 -0.90 17.18
C GLU A 113 9.32 -2.30 16.92
N ASP A 114 8.57 -3.37 17.20
CA ASP A 114 9.03 -4.74 16.99
C ASP A 114 9.33 -5.02 15.52
N VAL A 115 8.48 -4.49 14.61
CA VAL A 115 8.70 -4.58 13.16
C VAL A 115 9.94 -3.82 12.76
N PHE A 116 10.10 -2.57 13.24
CA PHE A 116 11.27 -1.75 12.97
C PHE A 116 12.55 -2.41 13.48
N GLU A 117 12.57 -2.89 14.73
CA GLU A 117 13.73 -3.58 15.30
C GLU A 117 14.12 -4.80 14.50
N THR A 118 13.13 -5.60 14.07
CA THR A 118 13.36 -6.76 13.23
C THR A 118 13.97 -6.34 11.89
N TRP A 119 13.38 -5.38 11.20
CA TRP A 119 13.88 -4.92 9.91
C TRP A 119 15.25 -4.22 10.02
N ASN A 120 15.52 -3.55 11.13
CA ASN A 120 16.81 -2.91 11.36
C ASN A 120 17.93 -3.89 11.69
N ARG A 121 17.60 -5.05 12.23
CA ARG A 121 18.54 -6.11 12.62
C ARG A 121 19.05 -6.92 11.43
N TYR A 122 18.19 -7.18 10.43
CA TYR A 122 18.55 -8.02 9.29
C TYR A 122 18.95 -7.16 8.08
N ASP A 123 20.17 -7.35 7.58
CA ASP A 123 20.76 -6.55 6.48
C ASP A 123 19.84 -6.46 5.27
N PHE A 124 19.15 -7.53 4.93
CA PHE A 124 18.24 -7.58 3.79
C PHE A 124 17.10 -6.58 3.88
N PHE A 125 16.43 -6.46 5.03
CA PHE A 125 15.38 -5.47 5.26
C PHE A 125 15.97 -4.07 5.45
N ARG A 126 17.07 -3.99 6.22
CA ARG A 126 17.73 -2.73 6.52
C ARG A 126 18.22 -2.04 5.24
N ALA A 127 18.75 -2.79 4.28
CA ALA A 127 19.24 -2.24 3.02
C ALA A 127 18.13 -1.45 2.26
N ARG A 128 16.90 -1.90 2.27
CA ARG A 128 15.77 -1.19 1.64
C ARG A 128 15.36 0.06 2.42
N MET A 129 15.23 -0.06 3.75
CA MET A 129 14.91 1.11 4.60
C MET A 129 15.96 2.21 4.50
N MET A 130 17.24 1.84 4.34
CA MET A 130 18.39 2.76 4.28
C MET A 130 18.83 3.09 2.85
N SER A 131 18.07 2.66 1.82
CA SER A 131 18.38 3.00 0.43
C SER A 131 18.29 4.52 0.22
N LYS A 132 19.35 5.10 -0.36
CA LYS A 132 19.38 6.52 -0.74
C LYS A 132 18.53 6.80 -1.98
N ASP A 133 18.25 5.77 -2.76
CA ASP A 133 17.41 5.89 -3.96
C ASP A 133 15.93 5.96 -3.60
N ALA A 134 15.52 5.34 -2.49
CA ALA A 134 14.14 5.40 -2.02
C ALA A 134 13.79 6.80 -1.52
N THR A 135 12.71 7.35 -2.08
CA THR A 135 12.16 8.66 -1.70
C THR A 135 10.71 8.58 -1.21
N HIS A 136 9.98 7.57 -1.65
CA HIS A 136 8.59 7.35 -1.28
C HIS A 136 8.37 5.95 -0.73
N VAL A 137 7.28 5.79 0.02
CA VAL A 137 6.87 4.49 0.56
C VAL A 137 5.36 4.35 0.52
N GLY A 138 4.89 3.19 0.06
CA GLY A 138 3.52 2.72 0.26
C GLY A 138 3.46 1.85 1.51
N ILE A 139 2.42 2.01 2.30
CA ILE A 139 2.26 1.30 3.58
C ILE A 139 0.97 0.51 3.55
N GLY A 140 1.07 -0.80 3.84
CA GLY A 140 -0.04 -1.71 4.02
C GLY A 140 0.00 -2.35 5.40
N TYR A 141 -1.17 -2.49 6.01
CA TYR A 141 -1.37 -3.20 7.26
C TYR A 141 -2.68 -3.97 7.22
N TYR A 142 -2.64 -5.24 7.60
CA TYR A 142 -3.82 -6.10 7.63
C TYR A 142 -3.87 -6.92 8.91
N GLU A 143 -5.04 -6.94 9.55
CA GLU A 143 -5.34 -7.78 10.70
C GLU A 143 -6.18 -8.98 10.28
N GLY A 144 -5.70 -10.18 10.55
CA GLY A 144 -6.37 -11.43 10.19
C GLY A 144 -5.38 -12.54 9.82
N GLY A 145 -5.87 -13.61 9.19
CA GLY A 145 -5.02 -14.71 8.74
C GLY A 145 -4.34 -15.48 9.87
N GLU A 146 -3.39 -16.36 9.51
CA GLU A 146 -2.72 -17.28 10.44
C GLU A 146 -1.84 -16.56 11.47
N TYR A 147 -1.14 -15.49 11.05
CA TYR A 147 -0.17 -14.78 11.90
C TYR A 147 -0.72 -13.52 12.57
N GLY A 148 -2.01 -13.24 12.42
CA GLY A 148 -2.70 -12.12 13.09
C GLY A 148 -2.49 -10.78 12.40
N ASN A 149 -1.27 -10.27 12.34
CA ASN A 149 -0.96 -8.96 11.79
C ASN A 149 0.08 -9.06 10.68
N TYR A 150 -0.14 -8.30 9.59
CA TYR A 150 0.75 -8.28 8.41
C TYR A 150 1.11 -6.85 8.07
N TRP A 151 2.39 -6.59 7.98
CA TRP A 151 2.99 -5.29 7.72
C TRP A 151 3.68 -5.32 6.38
N VAL A 152 3.44 -4.32 5.55
CA VAL A 152 4.10 -4.16 4.25
C VAL A 152 4.56 -2.73 4.07
N MET A 153 5.79 -2.56 3.60
CA MET A 153 6.27 -1.31 3.02
C MET A 153 6.88 -1.56 1.66
N ILE A 154 6.38 -0.86 0.65
CA ILE A 154 6.95 -0.85 -0.70
C ILE A 154 7.70 0.46 -0.89
N PHE A 155 9.02 0.36 -1.03
CA PHE A 155 9.91 1.50 -1.21
C PHE A 155 10.05 1.82 -2.69
N THR A 156 9.89 3.10 -3.06
CA THR A 156 9.92 3.57 -4.44
C THR A 156 10.67 4.89 -4.57
N TYR A 157 10.94 5.29 -5.81
CA TYR A 157 11.31 6.65 -6.16
C TYR A 157 10.47 7.14 -7.35
N ALA A 158 10.23 8.46 -7.41
CA ALA A 158 9.55 9.05 -8.55
C ALA A 158 10.45 8.97 -9.80
N PRO A 159 9.91 8.57 -10.97
CA PRO A 159 10.67 8.64 -12.20
C PRO A 159 11.11 10.08 -12.45
N ASN A 160 12.38 10.26 -12.75
CA ASN A 160 12.96 11.59 -12.97
C ASN A 160 12.32 12.20 -14.23
N THR A 161 11.39 13.15 -14.04
CA THR A 161 10.69 13.81 -15.14
C THR A 161 11.62 14.61 -16.05
N SER A 162 12.82 14.99 -15.56
CA SER A 162 13.85 15.65 -16.35
C SER A 162 14.40 14.78 -17.50
N ASN A 163 14.45 13.46 -17.33
CA ASN A 163 14.91 12.56 -18.41
C ASN A 163 13.86 12.41 -19.52
N ASN A 164 12.57 12.58 -19.21
CA ASN A 164 11.51 12.58 -20.23
C ASN A 164 11.48 13.86 -21.09
N GLN A 165 11.89 14.99 -20.54
CA GLN A 165 12.03 16.23 -21.31
C GLN A 165 13.17 16.13 -22.34
N PHE A 166 14.32 15.57 -21.96
CA PHE A 166 15.43 15.34 -22.91
C PHE A 166 15.06 14.34 -24.01
N ALA A 167 14.30 13.30 -23.69
CA ALA A 167 13.84 12.34 -24.71
C ALA A 167 12.82 12.95 -25.67
N GLN A 168 11.99 13.88 -25.23
CA GLN A 168 11.03 14.59 -26.09
C GLN A 168 11.71 15.67 -26.95
N GLU A 169 12.75 16.34 -26.44
CA GLU A 169 13.53 17.31 -27.20
C GLU A 169 14.35 16.67 -28.34
N LEU A 170 14.75 15.40 -28.18
CA LEU A 170 15.47 14.65 -29.24
C LEU A 170 14.57 14.12 -30.36
N LEU A 171 13.25 14.18 -30.20
CA LEU A 171 12.25 13.71 -31.17
C LEU A 171 11.57 14.85 -31.95
N THR A 172 11.92 16.10 -31.68
CA THR A 172 11.45 17.31 -32.41
C THR A 172 12.57 17.93 -33.24
#